data_4e2ab4658dd0d5dba85fc8b4b0f39696
#
_entry.id   4e2ab4658dd0d5dba85fc8b4b0f39696
#
_cell.length_a   1.000
_cell.length_b   1.000
_cell.length_c   1.000
_cell.angle_alpha   90.00
_cell.angle_beta   90.00
_cell.angle_gamma   90.00
#
_symmetry.space_group_name_H-M   'P 1'
#
loop_
_entity.id
_entity.type
_entity.pdbx_description
1 polymer ?
#
loop_
_entity_poly.entity_id
_entity_poly.type
_entity_poly.pdbx_seq_one_letter_code
_entity_poly.pdbx_strand_id
1 'polypeptide(L)'
;MLHLKGSTNLQASIDNIGARLKECSLVFSHPEAHMSAHSNVRWSPPSIGTIKLNVDATIFLSNTALAVVARNEHGAMLKVWAKIMPKFSPLVAEIEAILWALQLAKGELWSNIFVESDSKNNIDTILDNMDCSLWTISALVFDICFLAKSFVLCLFCWVKTIF
;
A
#
# COMPACT_ATOMS: atom_id res chain seq x y z
N MET A 1 12.24 22.34 -30.37
CA MET A 1 12.72 20.95 -30.21
C MET A 1 13.16 20.77 -28.76
N LEU A 2 12.24 20.32 -27.89
CA LEU A 2 12.48 20.13 -26.46
C LEU A 2 12.60 18.63 -26.20
N HIS A 3 13.81 18.16 -25.92
CA HIS A 3 14.10 16.81 -25.50
C HIS A 3 13.59 16.59 -24.08
N LEU A 4 12.42 15.96 -23.93
CA LEU A 4 11.99 15.34 -22.68
C LEU A 4 12.73 13.99 -22.52
N LYS A 5 13.94 14.02 -21.99
CA LYS A 5 14.60 12.85 -21.42
C LYS A 5 14.16 12.72 -19.96
N GLY A 6 13.00 12.18 -19.73
CA GLY A 6 12.57 11.65 -18.44
C GLY A 6 12.54 10.13 -18.53
N SER A 7 13.70 9.46 -18.54
CA SER A 7 13.73 8.04 -18.25
C SER A 7 13.44 7.89 -16.76
N THR A 8 12.20 7.57 -16.41
CA THR A 8 11.89 7.07 -15.08
C THR A 8 12.74 5.83 -14.88
N ASN A 9 13.78 5.95 -14.08
CA ASN A 9 14.63 4.82 -13.74
C ASN A 9 13.79 3.89 -12.84
N LEU A 10 13.16 2.88 -13.46
CA LEU A 10 12.35 1.88 -12.78
C LEU A 10 13.15 1.25 -11.63
N GLN A 11 14.46 1.05 -11.81
CA GLN A 11 15.33 0.52 -10.77
C GLN A 11 15.45 1.50 -9.59
N ALA A 12 15.60 2.79 -9.83
CA ALA A 12 15.63 3.80 -8.76
C ALA A 12 14.29 3.91 -8.04
N SER A 13 13.17 3.69 -8.74
CA SER A 13 11.84 3.61 -8.11
C SER A 13 11.70 2.34 -7.27
N ILE A 14 12.18 1.21 -7.77
CA ILE A 14 12.21 -0.07 -7.04
C ILE A 14 13.13 0.04 -5.81
N ASP A 15 14.31 0.65 -5.95
CA ASP A 15 15.27 0.85 -4.86
C ASP A 15 14.72 1.81 -3.81
N ASN A 16 14.00 2.86 -4.22
CA ASN A 16 13.34 3.81 -3.33
C ASN A 16 12.15 3.17 -2.60
N ILE A 17 11.33 2.38 -3.29
CA ILE A 17 10.30 1.53 -2.67
C ILE A 17 10.99 0.53 -1.72
N GLY A 18 12.05 -0.13 -2.12
CA GLY A 18 12.82 -1.06 -1.29
C GLY A 18 13.44 -0.41 -0.05
N ALA A 19 13.94 0.83 -0.16
CA ALA A 19 14.46 1.60 0.98
C ALA A 19 13.33 2.00 1.96
N ARG A 20 12.17 2.41 1.43
CA ARG A 20 10.98 2.72 2.23
C ARG A 20 10.38 1.48 2.90
N LEU A 21 10.52 0.31 2.28
CA LEU A 21 10.06 -0.97 2.82
C LEU A 21 10.90 -1.47 4.01
N LYS A 22 12.08 -0.90 4.24
CA LYS A 22 12.93 -1.28 5.39
C LYS A 22 12.40 -0.80 6.75
N GLU A 23 11.38 0.04 6.77
CA GLU A 23 10.96 0.76 7.98
C GLU A 23 9.66 0.26 8.61
N CYS A 24 9.01 -0.74 8.02
CA CYS A 24 7.69 -1.19 8.46
C CYS A 24 7.73 -2.52 9.20
N SER A 25 8.15 -2.50 10.45
CA SER A 25 7.87 -3.63 11.33
C SER A 25 7.72 -3.18 12.76
N LEU A 26 6.53 -2.92 13.18
CA LEU A 26 6.13 -3.00 14.58
C LEU A 26 4.65 -2.66 14.77
N VAL A 27 3.72 -3.52 14.36
CA VAL A 27 2.36 -3.44 14.91
C VAL A 27 1.65 -4.80 14.95
N PHE A 28 2.33 -5.91 15.19
CA PHE A 28 1.59 -7.12 15.57
C PHE A 28 2.36 -7.90 16.65
N SER A 29 2.36 -7.35 17.86
CA SER A 29 2.51 -8.13 19.09
C SER A 29 1.86 -7.37 20.24
N HIS A 30 0.68 -7.82 20.59
CA HIS A 30 -0.10 -7.55 21.80
C HIS A 30 -0.72 -6.16 22.01
N PRO A 31 -1.99 -6.12 22.50
CA PRO A 31 -2.60 -4.92 23.03
C PRO A 31 -1.95 -4.63 24.38
N GLU A 32 -1.34 -3.47 24.50
CA GLU A 32 -0.63 -2.88 25.63
C GLU A 32 0.90 -2.86 25.50
N ALA A 33 1.39 -1.83 24.83
CA ALA A 33 2.70 -1.30 25.13
C ALA A 33 2.74 0.21 24.88
N HIS A 34 2.90 0.93 25.96
CA HIS A 34 3.13 2.36 26.05
C HIS A 34 4.22 2.84 25.09
N MET A 35 3.95 3.99 24.47
CA MET A 35 4.93 4.77 23.72
C MET A 35 6.17 5.00 24.56
N SER A 36 7.34 4.60 24.07
CA SER A 36 8.60 5.24 24.38
C SER A 36 9.62 5.00 23.28
N ALA A 37 10.12 6.13 22.75
CA ALA A 37 11.44 6.37 22.20
C ALA A 37 11.97 5.51 21.05
N HIS A 38 12.17 6.18 19.88
CA HIS A 38 13.23 5.92 18.89
C HIS A 38 13.70 4.45 18.75
N SER A 39 12.85 3.59 18.22
CA SER A 39 13.32 2.31 17.71
C SER A 39 13.52 2.44 16.20
N ASN A 40 14.68 2.03 15.71
CA ASN A 40 14.93 1.79 14.29
C ASN A 40 13.90 0.78 13.78
N VAL A 41 12.82 1.25 13.19
CA VAL A 41 11.76 0.41 12.63
C VAL A 41 12.35 -0.33 11.44
N ARG A 42 12.65 -1.60 11.61
CA ARG A 42 13.13 -2.46 10.52
C ARG A 42 11.94 -3.09 9.81
N TRP A 43 12.02 -3.17 8.48
CA TRP A 43 11.06 -3.95 7.72
C TRP A 43 11.04 -5.42 8.19
N SER A 44 9.86 -6.02 8.32
CA SER A 44 9.69 -7.44 8.60
C SER A 44 8.87 -8.13 7.50
N PRO A 45 9.21 -9.37 7.16
CA PRO A 45 8.38 -10.16 6.26
C PRO A 45 7.00 -10.43 6.88
N PRO A 46 5.98 -10.72 6.07
CA PRO A 46 4.67 -11.14 6.56
C PRO A 46 4.75 -12.55 7.19
N SER A 47 3.67 -12.94 7.86
CA SER A 47 3.51 -14.30 8.40
C SER A 47 3.57 -15.35 7.29
N ILE A 48 3.95 -16.58 7.65
CA ILE A 48 4.01 -17.72 6.73
C ILE A 48 2.68 -17.87 5.97
N GLY A 49 2.76 -18.06 4.65
CA GLY A 49 1.61 -18.21 3.77
C GLY A 49 0.82 -16.93 3.50
N THR A 50 1.35 -15.76 3.89
CA THR A 50 0.74 -14.46 3.62
C THR A 50 1.59 -13.69 2.60
N ILE A 51 0.95 -13.01 1.67
CA ILE A 51 1.59 -12.10 0.70
C ILE A 51 1.45 -10.67 1.19
N LYS A 52 2.56 -9.97 1.35
CA LYS A 52 2.59 -8.55 1.69
C LYS A 52 2.53 -7.73 0.42
N LEU A 53 1.60 -6.78 0.37
CA LEU A 53 1.40 -5.82 -0.71
C LEU A 53 1.74 -4.43 -0.20
N ASN A 54 2.81 -3.85 -0.71
CA ASN A 54 3.16 -2.46 -0.44
C ASN A 54 2.61 -1.61 -1.58
N VAL A 55 1.82 -0.59 -1.24
CA VAL A 55 1.18 0.30 -2.20
C VAL A 55 1.68 1.73 -2.03
N ASP A 56 1.76 2.45 -3.13
CA ASP A 56 2.16 3.86 -3.17
C ASP A 56 1.51 4.55 -4.38
N ALA A 57 1.25 5.85 -4.25
CA ALA A 57 0.75 6.70 -5.31
C ALA A 57 1.57 7.98 -5.42
N THR A 58 1.90 8.37 -6.65
CA THR A 58 2.63 9.60 -6.93
C THR A 58 1.84 10.47 -7.89
N ILE A 59 1.68 11.75 -7.55
CA ILE A 59 0.92 12.71 -8.34
C ILE A 59 1.86 13.59 -9.15
N PHE A 60 1.61 13.64 -10.45
CA PHE A 60 2.27 14.53 -11.38
C PHE A 60 1.34 15.70 -11.78
N LEU A 61 1.84 16.60 -12.61
CA LEU A 61 1.07 17.75 -13.07
C LEU A 61 -0.22 17.36 -13.79
N SER A 62 -0.18 16.30 -14.62
CA SER A 62 -1.29 15.88 -15.49
C SER A 62 -1.83 14.50 -15.21
N ASN A 63 -1.15 13.68 -14.41
CA ASN A 63 -1.51 12.29 -14.18
C ASN A 63 -1.11 11.82 -12.78
N THR A 64 -1.48 10.59 -12.46
CA THR A 64 -1.13 9.89 -11.22
C THR A 64 -0.49 8.56 -11.59
N ALA A 65 0.60 8.20 -10.92
CA ALA A 65 1.18 6.86 -11.00
C ALA A 65 0.83 6.07 -9.74
N LEU A 66 0.40 4.84 -9.92
CA LEU A 66 0.17 3.89 -8.83
C LEU A 66 1.20 2.77 -8.93
N ALA A 67 1.69 2.29 -7.78
CA ALA A 67 2.63 1.18 -7.69
C ALA A 67 2.20 0.18 -6.63
N VAL A 68 2.41 -1.11 -6.92
CA VAL A 68 2.18 -2.22 -5.99
C VAL A 68 3.37 -3.17 -6.05
N VAL A 69 3.92 -3.52 -4.89
CA VAL A 69 4.99 -4.52 -4.75
C VAL A 69 4.49 -5.66 -3.88
N ALA A 70 4.54 -6.88 -4.40
CA ALA A 70 4.19 -8.09 -3.66
C ALA A 70 5.43 -8.83 -3.17
N ARG A 71 5.43 -9.23 -1.90
CA ARG A 71 6.50 -9.99 -1.24
C ARG A 71 5.95 -11.18 -0.47
N ASN A 72 6.71 -12.27 -0.44
CA ASN A 72 6.37 -13.44 0.35
C ASN A 72 6.89 -13.36 1.80
N GLU A 73 6.64 -14.42 2.56
CA GLU A 73 7.07 -14.59 3.95
C GLU A 73 8.59 -14.57 4.16
N HIS A 74 9.37 -14.75 3.11
CA HIS A 74 10.84 -14.63 3.15
C HIS A 74 11.33 -13.23 2.79
N GLY A 75 10.39 -12.28 2.52
CA GLY A 75 10.72 -10.95 2.03
C GLY A 75 11.12 -10.89 0.56
N ALA A 76 11.09 -12.02 -0.14
CA ALA A 76 11.41 -12.06 -1.56
C ALA A 76 10.31 -11.35 -2.35
N MET A 77 10.73 -10.47 -3.26
CA MET A 77 9.84 -9.77 -4.18
C MET A 77 9.30 -10.76 -5.22
N LEU A 78 7.99 -10.95 -5.23
CA LEU A 78 7.30 -11.84 -6.16
C LEU A 78 6.94 -11.11 -7.45
N LYS A 79 6.32 -9.94 -7.31
CA LYS A 79 5.84 -9.14 -8.44
C LYS A 79 5.87 -7.66 -8.14
N VAL A 80 5.97 -6.86 -9.18
CA VAL A 80 5.85 -5.40 -9.16
C VAL A 80 4.92 -4.97 -10.27
N TRP A 81 3.98 -4.10 -9.97
CA TRP A 81 3.08 -3.49 -10.94
C TRP A 81 3.14 -1.97 -10.80
N ALA A 82 3.03 -1.30 -11.94
CA ALA A 82 2.84 0.13 -12.00
C ALA A 82 1.85 0.48 -13.12
N LYS A 83 1.03 1.50 -12.89
CA LYS A 83 0.14 2.05 -13.93
C LYS A 83 0.04 3.57 -13.82
N ILE A 84 -0.26 4.19 -14.96
CA ILE A 84 -0.57 5.61 -15.03
C ILE A 84 -2.07 5.77 -15.14
N MET A 85 -2.61 6.70 -14.35
CA MET A 85 -4.03 7.03 -14.29
C MET A 85 -4.24 8.53 -14.56
N PRO A 86 -5.44 8.99 -14.90
CA PRO A 86 -5.78 10.41 -14.87
C PRO A 86 -5.42 11.02 -13.51
N LYS A 87 -5.25 12.34 -13.47
CA LYS A 87 -4.92 13.04 -12.23
C LYS A 87 -6.03 12.89 -11.19
N PHE A 88 -5.66 12.41 -10.02
CA PHE A 88 -6.50 12.34 -8.83
C PHE A 88 -6.03 13.32 -7.75
N SER A 89 -6.84 13.55 -6.73
CA SER A 89 -6.37 14.14 -5.48
C SER A 89 -5.49 13.13 -4.73
N PRO A 90 -4.58 13.56 -3.85
CA PRO A 90 -3.72 12.65 -3.09
C PRO A 90 -4.49 11.55 -2.37
N LEU A 91 -5.58 11.93 -1.70
CA LEU A 91 -6.42 10.99 -0.96
C LEU A 91 -7.04 9.90 -1.87
N VAL A 92 -7.55 10.31 -3.04
CA VAL A 92 -8.14 9.36 -4.01
C VAL A 92 -7.07 8.48 -4.64
N ALA A 93 -5.89 9.02 -4.94
CA ALA A 93 -4.79 8.26 -5.54
C ALA A 93 -4.33 7.11 -4.64
N GLU A 94 -4.17 7.36 -3.34
CA GLU A 94 -3.75 6.35 -2.37
C GLU A 94 -4.82 5.27 -2.17
N ILE A 95 -6.11 5.66 -2.08
CA ILE A 95 -7.19 4.67 -1.92
C ILE A 95 -7.36 3.81 -3.18
N GLU A 96 -7.16 4.39 -4.37
CA GLU A 96 -7.15 3.68 -5.65
C GLU A 96 -5.99 2.68 -5.73
N ALA A 97 -4.82 3.01 -5.19
CA ALA A 97 -3.69 2.09 -5.13
C ALA A 97 -4.01 0.87 -4.25
N ILE A 98 -4.69 1.08 -3.11
CA ILE A 98 -5.14 0.00 -2.22
C ILE A 98 -6.17 -0.90 -2.94
N LEU A 99 -7.19 -0.31 -3.57
CA LEU A 99 -8.20 -1.08 -4.32
C LEU A 99 -7.54 -1.90 -5.43
N TRP A 100 -6.63 -1.28 -6.19
CA TRP A 100 -5.94 -1.97 -7.27
C TRP A 100 -5.06 -3.11 -6.76
N ALA A 101 -4.40 -2.96 -5.61
CA ALA A 101 -3.62 -4.04 -4.99
C ALA A 101 -4.49 -5.28 -4.66
N LEU A 102 -5.72 -5.06 -4.14
CA LEU A 102 -6.66 -6.16 -3.90
C LEU A 102 -7.11 -6.83 -5.21
N GLN A 103 -7.37 -6.06 -6.26
CA GLN A 103 -7.73 -6.60 -7.59
C GLN A 103 -6.60 -7.47 -8.15
N LEU A 104 -5.35 -7.01 -8.04
CA LEU A 104 -4.17 -7.77 -8.45
C LEU A 104 -4.02 -9.06 -7.65
N ALA A 105 -4.14 -9.00 -6.32
CA ALA A 105 -4.05 -10.16 -5.44
C ALA A 105 -5.12 -11.20 -5.75
N LYS A 106 -6.34 -10.76 -6.05
CA LYS A 106 -7.42 -11.64 -6.48
C LYS A 106 -7.12 -12.30 -7.83
N GLY A 107 -6.58 -11.55 -8.79
CA GLY A 107 -6.15 -12.08 -10.09
C GLY A 107 -5.02 -13.11 -9.96
N GLU A 108 -4.16 -12.97 -8.97
CA GLU A 108 -3.08 -13.92 -8.65
C GLU A 108 -3.56 -15.12 -7.81
N LEU A 109 -4.83 -15.17 -7.43
CA LEU A 109 -5.43 -16.21 -6.60
C LEU A 109 -4.80 -16.34 -5.20
N TRP A 110 -4.24 -15.27 -4.66
CA TRP A 110 -3.72 -15.26 -3.30
C TRP A 110 -4.87 -15.20 -2.29
N SER A 111 -4.81 -16.07 -1.29
CA SER A 111 -5.89 -16.19 -0.28
C SER A 111 -5.62 -15.37 0.98
N ASN A 112 -4.35 -15.17 1.35
CA ASN A 112 -3.95 -14.44 2.54
C ASN A 112 -3.08 -13.26 2.12
N ILE A 113 -3.54 -12.06 2.39
CA ILE A 113 -2.85 -10.83 2.00
C ILE A 113 -2.72 -9.85 3.17
N PHE A 114 -1.67 -9.05 3.12
CA PHE A 114 -1.37 -7.99 4.07
C PHE A 114 -0.99 -6.73 3.31
N VAL A 115 -1.85 -5.72 3.31
CA VAL A 115 -1.69 -4.47 2.56
C VAL A 115 -1.10 -3.41 3.47
N GLU A 116 0.03 -2.84 3.06
CA GLU A 116 0.70 -1.71 3.72
C GLU A 116 0.64 -0.46 2.83
N SER A 117 0.22 0.66 3.43
CA SER A 117 0.17 1.99 2.82
C SER A 117 0.67 3.04 3.80
N ASP A 118 1.27 4.12 3.31
CA ASP A 118 1.67 5.27 4.12
C ASP A 118 0.55 6.31 4.30
N SER A 119 -0.59 6.10 3.67
CA SER A 119 -1.79 6.93 3.84
C SER A 119 -2.57 6.54 5.09
N LYS A 120 -2.21 7.16 6.23
CA LYS A 120 -2.87 6.90 7.52
C LYS A 120 -4.39 7.11 7.43
N ASN A 121 -4.82 8.22 6.84
CA ASN A 121 -6.24 8.56 6.75
C ASN A 121 -7.04 7.49 5.98
N ASN A 122 -6.48 6.95 4.90
CA ASN A 122 -7.16 5.91 4.11
C ASN A 122 -7.22 4.59 4.87
N ILE A 123 -6.15 4.20 5.56
CA ILE A 123 -6.14 2.98 6.37
C ILE A 123 -7.14 3.12 7.52
N ASP A 124 -7.11 4.22 8.26
CA ASP A 124 -8.08 4.48 9.35
C ASP A 124 -9.52 4.41 8.82
N THR A 125 -9.82 5.06 7.67
CA THR A 125 -11.16 5.03 7.06
C THR A 125 -11.60 3.62 6.65
N ILE A 126 -10.69 2.78 6.16
CA ILE A 126 -11.00 1.38 5.81
C ILE A 126 -11.29 0.57 7.09
N LEU A 127 -10.53 0.79 8.17
CA LEU A 127 -10.64 0.04 9.42
C LEU A 127 -11.83 0.47 10.28
N ASP A 128 -12.18 1.76 10.28
CA ASP A 128 -13.27 2.33 11.10
C ASP A 128 -14.68 2.01 10.57
N ASN A 129 -14.79 1.09 9.60
CA ASN A 129 -16.05 0.62 9.04
C ASN A 129 -17.06 1.73 8.69
N MET A 130 -16.59 2.73 7.92
CA MET A 130 -17.49 3.63 7.19
C MET A 130 -18.19 4.78 7.95
N ASP A 131 -17.62 5.34 8.96
CA ASP A 131 -17.97 6.73 9.28
C ASP A 131 -17.30 7.69 8.26
N CYS A 132 -17.54 7.36 6.97
CA CYS A 132 -16.95 8.08 5.85
C CYS A 132 -17.64 9.44 5.68
N SER A 133 -17.17 10.44 6.43
CA SER A 133 -17.54 11.84 6.18
C SER A 133 -17.07 12.34 4.80
N LEU A 134 -16.19 11.58 4.14
CA LEU A 134 -15.62 11.92 2.83
C LEU A 134 -16.34 11.13 1.72
N TRP A 135 -17.46 11.69 1.24
CA TRP A 135 -18.24 11.10 0.14
C TRP A 135 -17.41 10.80 -1.12
N THR A 136 -16.29 11.52 -1.33
CA THR A 136 -15.41 11.37 -2.50
C THR A 136 -14.69 10.03 -2.56
N ILE A 137 -14.47 9.36 -1.42
CA ILE A 137 -13.81 8.05 -1.34
C ILE A 137 -14.72 6.94 -0.83
N SER A 138 -15.94 7.25 -0.42
CA SER A 138 -16.85 6.26 0.18
C SER A 138 -17.15 5.07 -0.73
N ALA A 139 -17.32 5.30 -2.02
CA ALA A 139 -17.52 4.23 -3.00
C ALA A 139 -16.29 3.32 -3.10
N LEU A 140 -15.09 3.90 -3.15
CA LEU A 140 -13.83 3.14 -3.20
C LEU A 140 -13.60 2.33 -1.94
N VAL A 141 -13.88 2.91 -0.77
CA VAL A 141 -13.81 2.21 0.53
C VAL A 141 -14.80 1.05 0.56
N PHE A 142 -16.03 1.25 0.08
CA PHE A 142 -17.01 0.18 -0.03
C PHE A 142 -16.50 -0.97 -0.93
N ASP A 143 -15.94 -0.65 -2.09
CA ASP A 143 -15.38 -1.63 -3.02
C ASP A 143 -14.20 -2.39 -2.39
N ILE A 144 -13.32 -1.70 -1.66
CA ILE A 144 -12.23 -2.30 -0.90
C ILE A 144 -12.78 -3.28 0.14
N CYS A 145 -13.72 -2.84 0.98
CA CYS A 145 -14.32 -3.67 2.03
C CYS A 145 -15.07 -4.87 1.45
N PHE A 146 -15.74 -4.69 0.31
CA PHE A 146 -16.43 -5.78 -0.38
C PHE A 146 -15.43 -6.79 -0.94
N LEU A 147 -14.39 -6.32 -1.62
CA LEU A 147 -13.37 -7.17 -2.22
C LEU A 147 -12.53 -7.90 -1.15
N ALA A 148 -12.24 -7.24 -0.02
CA ALA A 148 -11.51 -7.82 1.10
C ALA A 148 -12.17 -9.09 1.64
N LYS A 149 -13.51 -9.17 1.63
CA LYS A 149 -14.27 -10.36 2.04
C LYS A 149 -14.06 -11.58 1.15
N SER A 150 -13.49 -11.41 -0.03
CA SER A 150 -13.17 -12.53 -0.95
C SER A 150 -11.87 -13.26 -0.61
N PHE A 151 -11.08 -12.73 0.32
CA PHE A 151 -9.86 -13.37 0.82
C PHE A 151 -10.13 -14.15 2.10
N VAL A 152 -9.33 -15.17 2.38
CA VAL A 152 -9.35 -15.90 3.66
C VAL A 152 -8.83 -14.99 4.77
N LEU A 153 -7.77 -14.23 4.48
CA LEU A 153 -7.20 -13.20 5.35
C LEU A 153 -6.88 -11.97 4.52
N CYS A 154 -7.42 -10.81 4.92
CA CYS A 154 -7.07 -9.52 4.35
C CYS A 154 -6.84 -8.53 5.48
N LEU A 155 -5.60 -8.11 5.66
CA LEU A 155 -5.19 -7.16 6.70
C LEU A 155 -4.72 -5.87 6.05
N PHE A 156 -5.00 -4.74 6.71
CA PHE A 156 -4.53 -3.42 6.32
C PHE A 156 -3.69 -2.82 7.42
N CYS A 157 -2.59 -2.17 7.06
CA CYS A 157 -1.69 -1.52 7.99
C CYS A 157 -1.19 -0.18 7.46
N TRP A 158 -1.22 0.81 8.32
CA TRP A 158 -0.51 2.04 8.07
C TRP A 158 0.97 1.88 8.41
N VAL A 159 1.83 2.41 7.56
CA VAL A 159 3.27 2.44 7.77
C VAL A 159 3.77 3.87 7.65
N LYS A 160 4.55 4.31 8.64
CA LYS A 160 5.12 5.65 8.59
C LYS A 160 6.27 5.69 7.57
N THR A 161 6.14 6.53 6.54
CA THR A 161 7.29 6.86 5.70
C THR A 161 8.25 7.74 6.49
N ILE A 162 9.51 7.33 6.68
CA ILE A 162 10.56 8.18 7.23
C ILE A 162 11.32 8.75 6.03
N PHE A 163 11.29 10.07 5.89
CA PHE A 163 12.09 10.81 4.93
C PHE A 163 13.49 11.04 5.50
#